data_80013f3bc128ab31cb00f62a7be3276e
#
_entry.id   80013f3bc128ab31cb00f62a7be3276e
#
_cell.length_a   1.000
_cell.length_b   1.000
_cell.length_c   1.000
_cell.angle_alpha   90.00
_cell.angle_beta   90.00
_cell.angle_gamma   90.00
#
_symmetry.space_group_name_H-M   'P 1'
#
loop_
_entity.id
_entity.type
_entity.pdbx_description
1 polymer ?
#
loop_
_entity_poly.entity_id
_entity_poly.type
_entity_poly.pdbx_seq_one_letter_code
_entity_poly.pdbx_strand_id
1 'polypeptide(L)'
;MLTPADPLVPASDPSAWERVAPADAGFDPAKLQAAVDHALASESPWPKSLYYPDGRYVGTVEWNEKGPWGEIVGPVIPRGGPAGVILKGGRIAAEWGEIARADMTFSIAKSYLAILAGLASDDRLIAVDDPVSKTVDDPLFKSAHNVPITWRHFLHQASEWQGELFEKSDQVDHNRQLGAGADNSRKGEARALQPPGTFYEYNDVRVNALSYALLLRFGRALPAVLKERVMDPIGASQEWTWNGYRNSWVDVNGAPVQSVPGGSHWGGGLFISALDHARVGLLIARNGRWGCQQILSQGWIDAMLTPSATNRDYGFLCWLNADRKRTPAASASSAFALGAGNNYIWVDRERDLVVVVRWMDQTKFNGFAEHVMAALGWGSRGATGNAPSAP
;
A
#
# COMPACT_ATOMS: atom_id res chain seq x y z
N MET A 1 -30.16 22.72 -10.87
CA MET A 1 -29.01 21.82 -10.93
C MET A 1 -29.25 20.72 -9.91
N LEU A 2 -29.37 19.48 -10.35
CA LEU A 2 -29.47 18.35 -9.43
C LEU A 2 -28.10 18.25 -8.72
N THR A 3 -28.06 18.33 -7.39
CA THR A 3 -26.89 17.95 -6.60
C THR A 3 -26.53 16.52 -6.97
N PRO A 4 -25.26 16.23 -7.27
CA PRO A 4 -24.83 14.85 -7.45
C PRO A 4 -25.30 14.05 -6.22
N ALA A 5 -25.97 12.91 -6.43
CA ALA A 5 -26.33 12.03 -5.34
C ALA A 5 -25.07 11.71 -4.52
N ASP A 6 -25.16 11.76 -3.20
CA ASP A 6 -24.03 11.39 -2.35
C ASP A 6 -23.54 9.98 -2.73
N PRO A 7 -22.22 9.79 -2.87
CA PRO A 7 -21.69 8.50 -3.27
C PRO A 7 -22.09 7.43 -2.24
N LEU A 8 -22.48 6.25 -2.72
CA LEU A 8 -22.92 5.13 -1.89
C LEU A 8 -21.88 4.84 -0.81
N VAL A 9 -22.31 4.85 0.45
CA VAL A 9 -21.50 4.44 1.60
C VAL A 9 -21.79 2.96 1.87
N PRO A 10 -20.79 2.07 1.78
CA PRO A 10 -20.98 0.68 2.12
C PRO A 10 -21.43 0.49 3.57
N ALA A 11 -22.38 -0.45 3.79
CA ALA A 11 -22.76 -0.85 5.14
C ALA A 11 -21.56 -1.36 5.93
N SER A 12 -21.53 -1.12 7.25
CA SER A 12 -20.47 -1.64 8.12
C SER A 12 -20.51 -3.16 8.23
N ASP A 13 -21.71 -3.75 8.24
CA ASP A 13 -21.89 -5.20 8.13
C ASP A 13 -21.50 -5.66 6.70
N PRO A 14 -20.48 -6.52 6.55
CA PRO A 14 -20.08 -7.03 5.25
C PRO A 14 -21.19 -7.78 4.49
N SER A 15 -22.11 -8.43 5.19
CA SER A 15 -23.23 -9.16 4.58
C SER A 15 -24.24 -8.20 3.95
N ALA A 16 -24.37 -7.00 4.50
CA ALA A 16 -25.25 -5.93 4.02
C ALA A 16 -24.57 -5.00 2.99
N TRP A 17 -23.30 -5.21 2.67
CA TRP A 17 -22.65 -4.44 1.60
C TRP A 17 -23.31 -4.76 0.26
N GLU A 18 -23.83 -3.73 -0.41
CA GLU A 18 -24.60 -3.88 -1.62
C GLU A 18 -23.80 -4.56 -2.74
N ARG A 19 -24.37 -5.62 -3.29
CA ARG A 19 -23.87 -6.31 -4.48
C ARG A 19 -24.70 -5.89 -5.68
N VAL A 20 -24.06 -5.71 -6.80
CA VAL A 20 -24.68 -5.27 -8.05
C VAL A 20 -24.40 -6.28 -9.14
N ALA A 21 -25.39 -6.57 -9.98
CA ALA A 21 -25.14 -7.41 -11.15
C ALA A 21 -24.08 -6.75 -12.06
N PRO A 22 -23.12 -7.50 -12.58
CA PRO A 22 -22.04 -6.94 -13.41
C PRO A 22 -22.53 -6.03 -14.54
N ALA A 23 -23.61 -6.41 -15.24
CA ALA A 23 -24.19 -5.62 -16.31
C ALA A 23 -24.71 -4.26 -15.81
N ASP A 24 -25.34 -4.21 -14.64
CA ASP A 24 -25.87 -2.98 -14.03
C ASP A 24 -24.74 -2.05 -13.53
N ALA A 25 -23.55 -2.63 -13.26
CA ALA A 25 -22.33 -1.91 -12.93
C ALA A 25 -21.52 -1.47 -14.18
N GLY A 26 -22.02 -1.78 -15.38
CA GLY A 26 -21.39 -1.42 -16.64
C GLY A 26 -20.27 -2.36 -17.09
N PHE A 27 -20.21 -3.57 -16.53
CA PHE A 27 -19.32 -4.63 -16.98
C PHE A 27 -20.02 -5.59 -17.97
N ASP A 28 -19.27 -6.11 -18.91
CA ASP A 28 -19.63 -7.34 -19.61
C ASP A 28 -19.50 -8.51 -18.63
N PRO A 29 -20.61 -9.23 -18.32
CA PRO A 29 -20.59 -10.26 -17.28
C PRO A 29 -19.65 -11.43 -17.60
N ALA A 30 -19.55 -11.84 -18.86
CA ALA A 30 -18.71 -12.97 -19.25
C ALA A 30 -17.22 -12.62 -19.11
N LYS A 31 -16.84 -11.41 -19.49
CA LYS A 31 -15.44 -10.93 -19.35
C LYS A 31 -15.08 -10.69 -17.89
N LEU A 32 -16.01 -10.20 -17.06
CA LEU A 32 -15.76 -10.04 -15.63
C LEU A 32 -15.61 -11.41 -14.94
N GLN A 33 -16.42 -12.40 -15.33
CA GLN A 33 -16.25 -13.78 -14.86
C GLN A 33 -14.89 -14.34 -15.28
N ALA A 34 -14.43 -14.09 -16.51
CA ALA A 34 -13.08 -14.49 -16.95
C ALA A 34 -11.96 -13.85 -16.11
N ALA A 35 -12.15 -12.62 -15.60
CA ALA A 35 -11.21 -12.02 -14.65
C ALA A 35 -11.17 -12.79 -13.32
N VAL A 36 -12.33 -13.17 -12.78
CA VAL A 36 -12.42 -13.99 -11.56
C VAL A 36 -11.76 -15.36 -11.75
N ASP A 37 -12.06 -16.03 -12.87
CA ASP A 37 -11.50 -17.34 -13.20
C ASP A 37 -9.97 -17.26 -13.35
N HIS A 38 -9.47 -16.20 -13.99
CA HIS A 38 -8.05 -15.92 -14.10
C HIS A 38 -7.40 -15.71 -12.73
N ALA A 39 -8.05 -14.97 -11.83
CA ALA A 39 -7.55 -14.74 -10.48
C ALA A 39 -7.45 -16.04 -9.68
N LEU A 40 -8.49 -16.89 -9.74
CA LEU A 40 -8.52 -18.17 -9.05
C LEU A 40 -7.47 -19.17 -9.60
N ALA A 41 -7.23 -19.15 -10.91
CA ALA A 41 -6.23 -20.01 -11.57
C ALA A 41 -4.78 -19.51 -11.38
N SER A 42 -4.59 -18.31 -10.87
CA SER A 42 -3.29 -17.63 -10.78
C SER A 42 -2.83 -17.46 -9.34
N GLU A 43 -2.93 -18.49 -8.51
CA GLU A 43 -2.49 -18.42 -7.10
C GLU A 43 -0.97 -18.16 -7.00
N SER A 44 -0.59 -17.31 -6.04
CA SER A 44 0.81 -17.09 -5.68
C SER A 44 1.54 -18.42 -5.39
N PRO A 45 2.75 -18.61 -5.90
CA PRO A 45 3.53 -19.83 -5.65
C PRO A 45 4.07 -19.93 -4.21
N TRP A 46 3.90 -18.90 -3.39
CA TRP A 46 4.39 -18.93 -2.02
C TRP A 46 3.70 -19.98 -1.17
N PRO A 47 4.43 -20.67 -0.27
CA PRO A 47 3.83 -21.65 0.63
C PRO A 47 2.72 -21.05 1.49
N LYS A 48 1.67 -21.82 1.80
CA LYS A 48 0.58 -21.38 2.69
C LYS A 48 1.09 -21.00 4.09
N SER A 49 2.09 -21.70 4.59
CA SER A 49 2.73 -21.42 5.87
C SER A 49 3.56 -20.12 5.87
N LEU A 50 3.87 -19.57 4.70
CA LEU A 50 4.89 -18.54 4.45
C LEU A 50 6.32 -18.98 4.82
N TYR A 51 6.53 -20.27 5.01
CA TYR A 51 7.85 -20.89 5.18
C TYR A 51 8.06 -21.99 4.15
N TYR A 52 9.23 -21.99 3.52
CA TYR A 52 9.65 -23.07 2.63
C TYR A 52 9.93 -24.35 3.44
N PRO A 53 9.99 -25.53 2.78
CA PRO A 53 10.24 -26.79 3.48
C PRO A 53 11.56 -26.84 4.28
N ASP A 54 12.53 -26.02 3.90
CA ASP A 54 13.81 -25.86 4.63
C ASP A 54 13.75 -24.93 5.84
N GLY A 55 12.55 -24.45 6.18
CA GLY A 55 12.29 -23.56 7.32
C GLY A 55 12.56 -22.09 7.10
N ARG A 56 12.99 -21.67 5.88
CA ARG A 56 13.21 -20.26 5.58
C ARG A 56 11.91 -19.54 5.30
N TYR A 57 11.79 -18.33 5.85
CA TYR A 57 10.66 -17.46 5.59
C TYR A 57 10.72 -16.91 4.15
N VAL A 58 9.56 -16.76 3.52
CA VAL A 58 9.45 -16.28 2.13
C VAL A 58 10.18 -14.95 1.92
N GLY A 59 10.06 -14.00 2.85
CA GLY A 59 10.75 -12.71 2.75
C GLY A 59 12.27 -12.85 2.76
N THR A 60 12.82 -13.76 3.55
CA THR A 60 14.27 -14.02 3.59
C THR A 60 14.78 -14.55 2.25
N VAL A 61 13.99 -15.43 1.61
CA VAL A 61 14.37 -16.06 0.33
C VAL A 61 14.21 -15.07 -0.84
N GLU A 62 13.04 -14.45 -0.95
CA GLU A 62 12.70 -13.57 -2.07
C GLU A 62 13.63 -12.34 -2.17
N TRP A 63 14.07 -11.84 -1.01
CA TRP A 63 14.94 -10.66 -0.98
C TRP A 63 16.40 -10.96 -0.68
N ASN A 64 16.79 -12.24 -0.74
CA ASN A 64 18.18 -12.67 -0.56
C ASN A 64 18.82 -12.09 0.72
N GLU A 65 18.08 -12.17 1.85
CA GLU A 65 18.56 -11.67 3.13
C GLU A 65 19.77 -12.45 3.62
N LYS A 66 20.79 -11.73 4.08
CA LYS A 66 22.08 -12.32 4.50
C LYS A 66 22.30 -12.07 5.99
N GLY A 67 22.92 -13.05 6.64
CA GLY A 67 23.37 -12.93 8.03
C GLY A 67 22.26 -12.58 9.01
N PRO A 68 22.53 -11.72 10.01
CA PRO A 68 21.58 -11.43 11.10
C PRO A 68 20.35 -10.64 10.59
N TRP A 69 20.42 -10.03 9.43
CA TRP A 69 19.31 -9.26 8.86
C TRP A 69 18.12 -10.14 8.43
N GLY A 70 18.35 -11.44 8.21
CA GLY A 70 17.30 -12.41 7.89
C GLY A 70 16.44 -12.85 9.09
N GLU A 71 16.78 -12.43 10.31
CA GLU A 71 16.03 -12.83 11.50
C GLU A 71 14.61 -12.30 11.49
N ILE A 72 13.63 -13.19 11.72
CA ILE A 72 12.21 -12.84 11.83
C ILE A 72 11.95 -12.35 13.25
N VAL A 73 11.46 -11.13 13.38
CA VAL A 73 11.27 -10.44 14.66
C VAL A 73 9.80 -10.09 14.95
N GLY A 74 8.92 -10.25 13.99
CA GLY A 74 7.48 -10.07 14.15
C GLY A 74 6.68 -11.37 13.92
N PRO A 75 5.40 -11.42 14.30
CA PRO A 75 4.55 -12.59 14.08
C PRO A 75 4.36 -12.88 12.58
N VAL A 76 4.24 -14.18 12.27
CA VAL A 76 3.90 -14.69 10.94
C VAL A 76 2.70 -15.62 11.08
N ILE A 77 1.71 -15.46 10.23
CA ILE A 77 0.54 -16.35 10.18
C ILE A 77 0.43 -17.00 8.79
N PRO A 78 -0.10 -18.22 8.69
CA PRO A 78 -0.37 -18.85 7.41
C PRO A 78 -1.31 -18.01 6.55
N ARG A 79 -1.03 -17.94 5.23
CA ARG A 79 -1.85 -17.22 4.27
C ARG A 79 -3.08 -17.97 3.81
N GLY A 80 -4.10 -17.24 3.37
CA GLY A 80 -5.24 -17.77 2.66
C GLY A 80 -4.93 -18.18 1.21
N GLY A 81 -5.96 -18.58 0.49
CA GLY A 81 -5.97 -18.79 -0.96
C GLY A 81 -6.17 -17.49 -1.76
N PRO A 82 -6.25 -17.60 -3.10
CA PRO A 82 -6.64 -16.47 -3.93
C PRO A 82 -7.99 -15.93 -3.49
N ALA A 83 -8.04 -14.64 -3.20
CA ALA A 83 -9.27 -13.96 -2.82
C ALA A 83 -9.26 -12.53 -3.36
N GLY A 84 -10.44 -11.94 -3.51
CA GLY A 84 -10.52 -10.55 -3.94
C GLY A 84 -11.93 -10.06 -4.15
N VAL A 85 -12.01 -8.75 -4.43
CA VAL A 85 -13.27 -8.06 -4.67
C VAL A 85 -13.08 -6.95 -5.71
N ILE A 86 -14.07 -6.78 -6.57
CA ILE A 86 -14.14 -5.70 -7.55
C ILE A 86 -15.33 -4.82 -7.19
N LEU A 87 -15.03 -3.56 -6.86
CA LEU A 87 -16.04 -2.54 -6.60
C LEU A 87 -16.21 -1.62 -7.80
N LYS A 88 -17.45 -1.29 -8.11
CA LYS A 88 -17.82 -0.24 -9.07
C LYS A 88 -18.89 0.65 -8.45
N GLY A 89 -18.61 1.95 -8.40
CA GLY A 89 -19.55 2.87 -7.75
C GLY A 89 -19.78 2.59 -6.26
N GLY A 90 -18.80 1.95 -5.58
CA GLY A 90 -18.90 1.54 -4.18
C GLY A 90 -19.69 0.26 -3.92
N ARG A 91 -20.21 -0.40 -4.97
CA ARG A 91 -20.91 -1.69 -4.89
C ARG A 91 -20.01 -2.83 -5.31
N ILE A 92 -20.22 -4.00 -4.73
CA ILE A 92 -19.49 -5.23 -5.10
C ILE A 92 -20.07 -5.77 -6.42
N ALA A 93 -19.28 -5.71 -7.49
CA ALA A 93 -19.64 -6.27 -8.79
C ALA A 93 -19.12 -7.71 -8.98
N ALA A 94 -18.04 -8.08 -8.29
CA ALA A 94 -17.52 -9.45 -8.25
C ALA A 94 -16.72 -9.68 -6.96
N GLU A 95 -16.73 -10.91 -6.47
CA GLU A 95 -15.95 -11.35 -5.31
C GLU A 95 -15.57 -12.83 -5.46
N TRP A 96 -14.43 -13.23 -4.87
CA TRP A 96 -13.97 -14.62 -4.87
C TRP A 96 -13.10 -14.92 -3.66
N GLY A 97 -13.10 -16.20 -3.25
CA GLY A 97 -12.30 -16.68 -2.11
C GLY A 97 -12.77 -16.16 -0.75
N GLU A 98 -11.89 -16.23 0.25
CA GLU A 98 -12.19 -15.83 1.62
C GLU A 98 -11.94 -14.32 1.84
N ILE A 99 -12.81 -13.48 1.31
CA ILE A 99 -12.64 -12.01 1.30
C ILE A 99 -12.67 -11.35 2.68
N ALA A 100 -13.28 -12.02 3.68
CA ALA A 100 -13.34 -11.56 5.07
C ALA A 100 -12.13 -12.01 5.92
N ARG A 101 -11.28 -12.90 5.40
CA ARG A 101 -10.12 -13.40 6.12
C ARG A 101 -9.07 -12.29 6.30
N ALA A 102 -8.64 -12.06 7.53
CA ALA A 102 -7.51 -11.19 7.83
C ALA A 102 -6.19 -11.93 7.52
N ASP A 103 -5.45 -11.45 6.54
CA ASP A 103 -4.17 -11.99 6.10
C ASP A 103 -3.07 -10.94 6.20
N MET A 104 -1.81 -11.39 6.26
CA MET A 104 -0.64 -10.52 6.13
C MET A 104 -0.69 -9.79 4.80
N THR A 105 -0.45 -8.48 4.82
CA THR A 105 -0.61 -7.64 3.64
C THR A 105 0.70 -7.10 3.07
N PHE A 106 1.81 -7.37 3.78
CA PHE A 106 3.15 -6.90 3.40
C PHE A 106 3.17 -5.39 3.15
N SER A 107 3.75 -4.96 2.04
CA SER A 107 4.00 -3.55 1.76
C SER A 107 2.77 -2.71 1.44
N ILE A 108 1.56 -3.28 1.35
CA ILE A 108 0.34 -2.48 1.34
C ILE A 108 0.26 -1.58 2.60
N ALA A 109 0.82 -2.04 3.73
CA ALA A 109 0.91 -1.25 4.96
C ALA A 109 1.57 0.13 4.76
N LYS A 110 2.46 0.30 3.77
CA LYS A 110 3.07 1.59 3.44
C LYS A 110 2.04 2.63 3.04
N SER A 111 1.03 2.26 2.27
CA SER A 111 -0.04 3.19 1.89
C SER A 111 -0.91 3.59 3.09
N TYR A 112 -1.02 2.74 4.10
CA TYR A 112 -1.64 3.11 5.38
C TYR A 112 -0.78 4.10 6.18
N LEU A 113 0.55 3.99 6.11
CA LEU A 113 1.44 5.03 6.67
C LEU A 113 1.29 6.36 5.92
N ALA A 114 1.10 6.34 4.60
CA ALA A 114 0.81 7.57 3.86
C ALA A 114 -0.52 8.21 4.30
N ILE A 115 -1.55 7.40 4.60
CA ILE A 115 -2.81 7.88 5.15
C ILE A 115 -2.59 8.52 6.53
N LEU A 116 -1.82 7.88 7.42
CA LEU A 116 -1.49 8.42 8.74
C LEU A 116 -0.67 9.72 8.64
N ALA A 117 0.28 9.79 7.71
CA ALA A 117 1.02 11.03 7.45
C ALA A 117 0.08 12.15 6.94
N GLY A 118 -0.97 11.79 6.19
CA GLY A 118 -2.02 12.71 5.79
C GLY A 118 -2.82 13.26 6.96
N LEU A 119 -3.23 12.40 7.88
CA LEU A 119 -3.87 12.84 9.11
C LEU A 119 -2.97 13.75 9.93
N ALA A 120 -1.68 13.41 10.05
CA ALA A 120 -0.72 14.25 10.77
C ALA A 120 -0.53 15.61 10.09
N SER A 121 -0.58 15.67 8.76
CA SER A 121 -0.51 16.92 7.99
C SER A 121 -1.79 17.75 8.16
N ASP A 122 -2.96 17.13 8.06
CA ASP A 122 -4.26 17.80 8.23
C ASP A 122 -4.42 18.35 9.66
N ASP A 123 -3.90 17.63 10.68
CA ASP A 123 -3.84 18.06 12.08
C ASP A 123 -2.70 19.07 12.35
N ARG A 124 -1.90 19.45 11.35
CA ARG A 124 -0.73 20.33 11.48
C ARG A 124 0.35 19.82 12.45
N LEU A 125 0.39 18.53 12.69
CA LEU A 125 1.48 17.88 13.44
C LEU A 125 2.77 17.85 12.61
N ILE A 126 2.67 17.80 11.29
CA ILE A 126 3.78 17.84 10.34
C ILE A 126 3.48 18.81 9.21
N ALA A 127 4.53 19.39 8.62
CA ALA A 127 4.49 20.02 7.31
C ALA A 127 5.36 19.16 6.38
N VAL A 128 4.78 18.68 5.27
CA VAL A 128 5.39 17.62 4.45
C VAL A 128 6.78 17.97 3.90
N ASP A 129 7.05 19.26 3.69
CA ASP A 129 8.33 19.76 3.18
C ASP A 129 9.30 20.20 4.28
N ASP A 130 8.88 20.18 5.54
CA ASP A 130 9.77 20.45 6.67
C ASP A 130 10.65 19.23 6.97
N PRO A 131 11.89 19.45 7.42
CA PRO A 131 12.73 18.38 7.97
C PRO A 131 12.05 17.66 9.14
N VAL A 132 12.15 16.34 9.16
CA VAL A 132 11.65 15.52 10.28
C VAL A 132 12.31 15.95 11.59
N SER A 133 13.61 16.24 11.55
CA SER A 133 14.42 16.71 12.69
C SER A 133 13.91 18.01 13.36
N LYS A 134 13.08 18.79 12.66
CA LYS A 134 12.47 20.02 13.16
C LYS A 134 11.39 19.75 14.21
N THR A 135 10.69 18.63 14.07
CA THR A 135 9.52 18.29 14.88
C THR A 135 9.64 17.00 15.67
N VAL A 136 10.64 16.16 15.34
CA VAL A 136 10.96 14.92 16.05
C VAL A 136 12.30 15.11 16.75
N ASP A 137 12.28 15.14 18.07
CA ASP A 137 13.49 15.31 18.89
C ASP A 137 14.03 13.93 19.28
N ASP A 138 14.62 13.23 18.30
CA ASP A 138 15.23 11.91 18.48
C ASP A 138 16.58 11.83 17.75
N PRO A 139 17.63 11.25 18.37
CA PRO A 139 18.97 11.13 17.80
C PRO A 139 19.00 10.52 16.40
N LEU A 140 18.08 9.61 16.07
CA LEU A 140 17.97 8.95 14.77
C LEU A 140 17.77 9.93 13.60
N PHE A 141 17.29 11.14 13.88
CA PHE A 141 17.04 12.18 12.87
C PHE A 141 17.98 13.38 12.98
N LYS A 142 19.00 13.33 13.86
CA LYS A 142 19.86 14.48 14.20
C LYS A 142 21.29 14.41 13.63
N SER A 143 21.70 13.33 12.96
CA SER A 143 23.00 13.30 12.30
C SER A 143 23.08 14.38 11.22
N ALA A 144 24.28 14.83 10.87
CA ALA A 144 24.47 15.84 9.81
C ALA A 144 23.83 15.42 8.48
N HIS A 145 23.82 14.11 8.17
CA HIS A 145 23.19 13.56 6.99
C HIS A 145 21.65 13.52 7.10
N ASN A 146 21.11 13.20 8.29
CA ASN A 146 19.67 13.01 8.48
C ASN A 146 18.91 14.33 8.72
N VAL A 147 19.57 15.37 9.27
CA VAL A 147 18.93 16.65 9.61
C VAL A 147 18.12 17.25 8.44
N PRO A 148 18.57 17.27 7.18
CA PRO A 148 17.82 17.85 6.07
C PRO A 148 16.71 16.96 5.50
N ILE A 149 16.53 15.74 6.02
CA ILE A 149 15.53 14.80 5.48
C ILE A 149 14.12 15.27 5.83
N THR A 150 13.30 15.52 4.81
CA THR A 150 11.91 15.94 4.98
C THR A 150 10.96 14.73 5.06
N TRP A 151 9.73 14.97 5.52
CA TRP A 151 8.66 13.97 5.48
C TRP A 151 8.38 13.53 4.04
N ARG A 152 8.42 14.45 3.07
CA ARG A 152 8.29 14.15 1.63
C ARG A 152 9.36 13.17 1.15
N HIS A 153 10.60 13.33 1.59
CA HIS A 153 11.68 12.43 1.19
C HIS A 153 11.39 10.99 1.65
N PHE A 154 10.90 10.80 2.86
CA PHE A 154 10.47 9.48 3.34
C PHE A 154 9.29 8.93 2.55
N LEU A 155 8.25 9.74 2.33
CA LEU A 155 7.04 9.34 1.62
C LEU A 155 7.32 8.94 0.16
N HIS A 156 8.33 9.55 -0.47
CA HIS A 156 8.77 9.22 -1.83
C HIS A 156 9.83 8.10 -1.87
N GLN A 157 10.21 7.50 -0.72
CA GLN A 157 11.34 6.55 -0.66
C GLN A 157 12.65 7.14 -1.23
N ALA A 158 12.86 8.42 -1.02
CA ALA A 158 14.05 9.17 -1.45
C ALA A 158 14.77 9.82 -0.27
N SER A 159 14.55 9.32 0.96
CA SER A 159 15.12 9.93 2.17
C SER A 159 16.62 9.76 2.27
N GLU A 160 17.16 8.64 1.78
CA GLU A 160 18.56 8.26 2.05
C GLU A 160 18.91 8.27 3.55
N TRP A 161 17.90 8.14 4.42
CA TRP A 161 18.10 8.09 5.86
C TRP A 161 19.11 7.00 6.20
N GLN A 162 20.07 7.37 7.08
CA GLN A 162 21.15 6.49 7.54
C GLN A 162 20.94 6.16 9.02
N GLY A 163 20.92 4.87 9.33
CA GLY A 163 20.84 4.44 10.71
C GLY A 163 20.49 2.98 10.88
N GLU A 164 20.32 2.62 12.14
CA GLU A 164 19.81 1.33 12.57
C GLU A 164 18.52 1.56 13.38
N LEU A 165 17.50 0.79 13.08
CA LEU A 165 16.23 0.82 13.82
C LEU A 165 15.79 -0.62 14.11
N PHE A 166 15.57 -0.93 15.40
CA PHE A 166 15.13 -2.25 15.84
C PHE A 166 16.03 -3.38 15.32
N GLU A 167 17.35 -3.21 15.45
CA GLU A 167 18.39 -4.16 15.00
C GLU A 167 18.43 -4.39 13.49
N LYS A 168 17.84 -3.48 12.71
CA LYS A 168 17.91 -3.49 11.24
C LYS A 168 18.54 -2.21 10.75
N SER A 169 19.69 -2.35 10.05
CA SER A 169 20.36 -1.25 9.39
C SER A 169 19.65 -0.89 8.09
N ASP A 170 19.63 0.40 7.72
CA ASP A 170 19.15 0.84 6.40
C ASP A 170 19.95 0.20 5.25
N GLN A 171 21.17 -0.21 5.50
CA GLN A 171 22.03 -0.91 4.54
C GLN A 171 21.40 -2.21 4.02
N VAL A 172 20.53 -2.86 4.79
CA VAL A 172 19.90 -4.14 4.40
C VAL A 172 19.22 -4.08 3.04
N ASP A 173 18.66 -2.94 2.69
CA ASP A 173 17.95 -2.72 1.43
C ASP A 173 18.75 -1.89 0.41
N HIS A 174 20.03 -1.62 0.64
CA HIS A 174 20.88 -1.02 -0.38
C HIS A 174 20.97 -1.92 -1.62
N ASN A 175 20.92 -1.33 -2.79
CA ASN A 175 20.94 -2.00 -4.11
C ASN A 175 19.76 -2.97 -4.32
N ARG A 176 18.68 -2.84 -3.54
CA ARG A 176 17.48 -3.68 -3.70
C ARG A 176 16.78 -3.40 -5.01
N GLN A 177 16.45 -4.45 -5.73
CA GLN A 177 15.61 -4.41 -6.93
C GLN A 177 14.24 -5.04 -6.67
N LEU A 178 13.22 -4.57 -7.38
CA LEU A 178 11.85 -5.03 -7.26
C LEU A 178 11.31 -5.48 -8.61
N GLY A 179 10.35 -6.41 -8.58
CA GLY A 179 9.66 -6.91 -9.76
C GLY A 179 10.14 -8.29 -10.20
N ALA A 180 9.46 -8.85 -11.17
CA ALA A 180 9.81 -10.14 -11.73
C ALA A 180 11.21 -10.07 -12.40
N GLY A 181 12.08 -11.01 -12.07
CA GLY A 181 13.45 -11.04 -12.57
C GLY A 181 14.43 -10.07 -11.90
N ALA A 182 14.05 -9.47 -10.75
CA ALA A 182 14.94 -8.62 -9.98
C ALA A 182 16.21 -9.39 -9.54
N ASP A 183 17.38 -8.79 -9.78
CA ASP A 183 18.66 -9.31 -9.31
C ASP A 183 19.01 -8.67 -7.97
N ASN A 184 18.81 -9.41 -6.89
CA ASN A 184 19.16 -9.00 -5.53
C ASN A 184 20.50 -9.60 -5.05
N SER A 185 21.39 -10.02 -5.96
CA SER A 185 22.73 -10.56 -5.62
C SER A 185 23.57 -9.56 -4.83
N ARG A 186 23.42 -8.26 -5.15
CA ARG A 186 24.13 -7.15 -4.49
C ARG A 186 23.35 -6.47 -3.37
N LYS A 187 22.14 -6.94 -3.07
CA LYS A 187 21.34 -6.38 -1.97
C LYS A 187 22.10 -6.51 -0.64
N GLY A 188 22.08 -5.42 0.13
CA GLY A 188 22.80 -5.32 1.40
C GLY A 188 24.29 -4.96 1.27
N GLU A 189 24.83 -4.83 0.07
CA GLU A 189 26.19 -4.27 -0.10
C GLU A 189 26.18 -2.77 0.20
N ALA A 190 27.17 -2.33 0.97
CA ALA A 190 27.33 -0.91 1.29
C ALA A 190 27.53 -0.08 0.00
N ARG A 191 26.92 1.07 -0.06
CA ARG A 191 27.12 2.09 -1.08
C ARG A 191 27.20 3.48 -0.47
N ALA A 192 27.77 4.42 -1.21
CA ALA A 192 27.71 5.82 -0.82
C ALA A 192 26.26 6.33 -0.87
N LEU A 193 25.85 7.03 0.19
CA LEU A 193 24.53 7.67 0.23
C LEU A 193 24.51 8.89 -0.68
N GLN A 194 23.36 9.15 -1.27
CA GLN A 194 23.10 10.33 -2.06
C GLN A 194 22.50 11.45 -1.18
N PRO A 195 22.51 12.70 -1.62
CA PRO A 195 21.78 13.75 -0.92
C PRO A 195 20.29 13.39 -0.79
N PRO A 196 19.65 13.63 0.38
CA PRO A 196 18.22 13.40 0.57
C PRO A 196 17.38 14.06 -0.53
N GLY A 197 16.40 13.31 -1.05
CA GLY A 197 15.50 13.76 -2.11
C GLY A 197 16.00 13.57 -3.54
N THR A 198 17.23 13.06 -3.75
CA THR A 198 17.81 12.94 -5.09
C THR A 198 17.89 11.51 -5.63
N PHE A 199 17.68 10.50 -4.77
CA PHE A 199 17.81 9.10 -5.15
C PHE A 199 16.65 8.27 -4.59
N TYR A 200 15.98 7.52 -5.46
CA TYR A 200 14.93 6.59 -5.07
C TYR A 200 15.51 5.23 -4.72
N GLU A 201 15.23 4.73 -3.54
CA GLU A 201 15.53 3.37 -3.14
C GLU A 201 14.42 2.82 -2.26
N TYR A 202 13.82 1.71 -2.69
CA TYR A 202 12.76 1.06 -1.91
C TYR A 202 13.38 0.36 -0.69
N ASN A 203 13.25 0.97 0.48
CA ASN A 203 13.95 0.59 1.70
C ASN A 203 12.98 0.46 2.87
N ASP A 204 12.80 -0.76 3.36
CA ASP A 204 11.82 -1.05 4.43
C ASP A 204 12.25 -0.47 5.78
N VAL A 205 13.56 -0.39 6.08
CA VAL A 205 14.04 0.21 7.33
C VAL A 205 13.76 1.71 7.35
N ARG A 206 13.96 2.40 6.22
CA ARG A 206 13.64 3.82 6.08
C ARG A 206 12.14 4.09 6.24
N VAL A 207 11.28 3.19 5.73
CA VAL A 207 9.84 3.29 5.98
C VAL A 207 9.50 3.03 7.44
N ASN A 208 10.19 2.10 8.09
CA ASN A 208 10.02 1.88 9.54
C ASN A 208 10.46 3.11 10.34
N ALA A 209 11.51 3.83 9.91
CA ALA A 209 11.93 5.10 10.52
C ALA A 209 10.83 6.19 10.35
N LEU A 210 10.16 6.25 9.19
CA LEU A 210 8.99 7.12 9.02
C LEU A 210 7.85 6.73 9.97
N SER A 211 7.55 5.44 10.10
CA SER A 211 6.53 4.94 11.02
C SER A 211 6.83 5.35 12.46
N TYR A 212 8.09 5.17 12.88
CA TYR A 212 8.56 5.58 14.20
C TYR A 212 8.43 7.10 14.41
N ALA A 213 8.84 7.90 13.42
CA ALA A 213 8.68 9.35 13.49
C ALA A 213 7.22 9.79 13.61
N LEU A 214 6.31 9.16 12.86
CA LEU A 214 4.87 9.42 12.97
C LEU A 214 4.31 9.03 14.35
N LEU A 215 4.74 7.90 14.91
CA LEU A 215 4.38 7.47 16.25
C LEU A 215 4.74 8.54 17.28
N LEU A 216 5.97 9.08 17.22
CA LEU A 216 6.42 10.15 18.10
C LEU A 216 5.61 11.44 17.91
N ARG A 217 5.22 11.77 16.68
CA ARG A 217 4.39 12.96 16.38
C ARG A 217 2.97 12.84 16.88
N PHE A 218 2.34 11.68 16.76
CA PHE A 218 1.02 11.44 17.35
C PHE A 218 1.05 11.26 18.87
N GLY A 219 2.20 10.89 19.43
CA GLY A 219 2.34 10.61 20.86
C GLY A 219 1.53 9.39 21.33
N ARG A 220 1.15 8.50 20.41
CA ARG A 220 0.32 7.31 20.68
C ARG A 220 0.49 6.26 19.57
N ALA A 221 0.08 5.02 19.83
CA ALA A 221 0.18 3.92 18.89
C ALA A 221 -0.51 4.22 17.55
N LEU A 222 0.20 4.04 16.44
CA LEU A 222 -0.35 4.29 15.10
C LEU A 222 -1.58 3.43 14.77
N PRO A 223 -1.67 2.13 15.18
CA PRO A 223 -2.89 1.35 15.00
C PRO A 223 -4.11 1.96 15.70
N ALA A 224 -3.94 2.57 16.86
CA ALA A 224 -5.02 3.25 17.57
C ALA A 224 -5.49 4.53 16.85
N VAL A 225 -4.54 5.30 16.31
CA VAL A 225 -4.87 6.48 15.47
C VAL A 225 -5.62 6.05 14.21
N LEU A 226 -5.11 5.03 13.51
CA LEU A 226 -5.73 4.48 12.30
C LEU A 226 -7.15 3.99 12.59
N LYS A 227 -7.33 3.24 13.69
CA LYS A 227 -8.63 2.72 14.09
C LYS A 227 -9.65 3.84 14.26
N GLU A 228 -9.33 4.79 15.13
CA GLU A 228 -10.23 5.87 15.51
C GLU A 228 -10.55 6.83 14.35
N ARG A 229 -9.51 7.19 13.58
CA ARG A 229 -9.61 8.27 12.60
C ARG A 229 -10.01 7.80 11.20
N VAL A 230 -9.81 6.51 10.89
CA VAL A 230 -10.06 5.96 9.55
C VAL A 230 -10.94 4.73 9.60
N MET A 231 -10.50 3.67 10.28
CA MET A 231 -11.13 2.36 10.13
C MET A 231 -12.55 2.32 10.71
N ASP A 232 -12.77 2.87 11.90
CA ASP A 232 -14.10 2.98 12.49
C ASP A 232 -15.04 3.88 11.65
N PRO A 233 -14.62 5.10 11.23
CA PRO A 233 -15.44 5.96 10.36
C PRO A 233 -15.83 5.31 9.02
N ILE A 234 -14.97 4.51 8.40
CA ILE A 234 -15.30 3.82 7.15
C ILE A 234 -16.06 2.51 7.36
N GLY A 235 -16.36 2.13 8.61
CA GLY A 235 -17.08 0.91 8.95
C GLY A 235 -16.28 -0.36 8.67
N ALA A 236 -14.96 -0.32 8.83
CA ALA A 236 -14.11 -1.50 8.73
C ALA A 236 -14.40 -2.50 9.87
N SER A 237 -14.05 -3.77 9.66
CA SER A 237 -14.17 -4.80 10.69
C SER A 237 -13.29 -4.50 11.89
N GLN A 238 -13.47 -5.25 12.98
CA GLN A 238 -12.60 -5.18 14.16
C GLN A 238 -11.52 -6.28 14.14
N GLU A 239 -11.45 -7.05 13.06
CA GLU A 239 -10.57 -8.24 12.95
C GLU A 239 -9.15 -7.91 12.46
N TRP A 240 -8.91 -6.69 11.98
CA TRP A 240 -7.58 -6.31 11.53
C TRP A 240 -6.66 -5.99 12.72
N THR A 241 -5.37 -6.29 12.54
CA THR A 241 -4.32 -5.95 13.50
C THR A 241 -3.09 -5.40 12.78
N TRP A 242 -2.36 -4.49 13.42
CA TRP A 242 -1.06 -4.04 12.93
C TRP A 242 -0.01 -4.35 13.98
N ASN A 243 0.84 -5.32 13.68
CA ASN A 243 1.75 -5.94 14.62
C ASN A 243 3.16 -5.39 14.42
N GLY A 244 3.81 -4.97 15.50
CA GLY A 244 5.22 -4.58 15.50
C GLY A 244 6.16 -5.78 15.65
N TYR A 245 7.41 -5.47 15.92
CA TYR A 245 8.45 -6.44 16.23
C TYR A 245 8.58 -6.64 17.74
N ARG A 246 9.11 -7.81 18.20
CA ARG A 246 9.34 -8.05 19.62
C ARG A 246 10.25 -7.00 20.28
N ASN A 247 11.15 -6.36 19.49
CA ASN A 247 12.09 -5.34 19.91
C ASN A 247 11.70 -3.90 19.48
N SER A 248 10.46 -3.67 19.01
CA SER A 248 10.01 -2.34 18.56
C SER A 248 9.19 -1.58 19.60
N TRP A 249 9.36 -1.90 20.88
CA TRP A 249 8.76 -1.16 21.98
C TRP A 249 9.59 0.07 22.32
N VAL A 250 8.94 1.21 22.37
CA VAL A 250 9.55 2.50 22.65
C VAL A 250 8.78 3.23 23.72
N ASP A 251 9.45 4.05 24.51
CA ASP A 251 8.76 4.92 25.50
C ASP A 251 8.12 6.10 24.76
N VAL A 252 6.85 6.30 25.01
CA VAL A 252 6.10 7.47 24.53
C VAL A 252 5.37 8.07 25.71
N ASN A 253 5.83 9.22 26.18
CA ASN A 253 5.26 9.94 27.32
C ASN A 253 5.19 9.07 28.60
N GLY A 254 6.21 8.26 28.86
CA GLY A 254 6.29 7.38 30.04
C GLY A 254 5.52 6.07 29.94
N ALA A 255 5.03 5.72 28.75
CA ALA A 255 4.35 4.44 28.49
C ALA A 255 5.02 3.67 27.34
N PRO A 256 5.16 2.33 27.46
CA PRO A 256 5.66 1.54 26.36
C PRO A 256 4.63 1.44 25.23
N VAL A 257 5.01 1.86 24.03
CA VAL A 257 4.20 1.79 22.81
C VAL A 257 4.96 1.03 21.75
N GLN A 258 4.29 0.09 21.07
CA GLN A 258 4.93 -0.66 20.00
C GLN A 258 4.90 0.13 18.68
N SER A 259 6.07 0.35 18.10
CA SER A 259 6.19 0.86 16.73
C SER A 259 5.86 -0.27 15.75
N VAL A 260 5.12 0.06 14.67
CA VAL A 260 4.69 -0.89 13.66
C VAL A 260 5.44 -0.69 12.35
N PRO A 261 5.79 -1.77 11.62
CA PRO A 261 6.52 -1.66 10.37
C PRO A 261 5.60 -1.30 9.19
N GLY A 262 6.20 -0.71 8.15
CA GLY A 262 5.54 -0.45 6.88
C GLY A 262 5.41 -1.67 5.97
N GLY A 263 5.62 -2.87 6.48
CA GLY A 263 5.52 -4.12 5.74
C GLY A 263 5.75 -5.32 6.64
N SER A 264 5.91 -6.50 6.04
CA SER A 264 6.12 -7.76 6.76
C SER A 264 7.44 -8.43 6.37
N HIS A 265 8.44 -7.61 6.07
CA HIS A 265 9.76 -8.08 5.64
C HIS A 265 10.36 -9.07 6.66
N TRP A 266 10.25 -8.76 7.95
CA TRP A 266 10.73 -9.56 9.06
C TRP A 266 9.58 -10.10 9.93
N GLY A 267 8.45 -10.42 9.30
CA GLY A 267 7.20 -10.69 10.02
C GLY A 267 6.52 -9.41 10.50
N GLY A 268 5.48 -9.53 11.32
CA GLY A 268 4.67 -8.39 11.74
C GLY A 268 3.92 -7.73 10.59
N GLY A 269 3.63 -6.44 10.72
CA GLY A 269 2.90 -5.68 9.72
C GLY A 269 1.39 -5.76 9.87
N LEU A 270 0.67 -5.25 8.89
CA LEU A 270 -0.78 -5.14 8.87
C LEU A 270 -1.40 -6.47 8.41
N PHE A 271 -2.28 -7.04 9.24
CA PHE A 271 -3.11 -8.21 8.94
C PHE A 271 -4.54 -7.73 8.79
N ILE A 272 -5.14 -7.90 7.62
CA ILE A 272 -6.41 -7.27 7.28
C ILE A 272 -7.11 -8.02 6.16
N SER A 273 -8.43 -7.90 6.09
CA SER A 273 -9.28 -8.55 5.09
C SER A 273 -9.26 -7.82 3.74
N ALA A 274 -9.66 -8.53 2.68
CA ALA A 274 -9.86 -7.91 1.36
C ALA A 274 -11.00 -6.88 1.38
N LEU A 275 -12.03 -7.09 2.18
CA LEU A 275 -13.14 -6.15 2.33
C LEU A 275 -12.71 -4.84 3.00
N ASP A 276 -11.90 -4.92 4.06
CA ASP A 276 -11.40 -3.71 4.72
C ASP A 276 -10.41 -2.95 3.82
N HIS A 277 -9.58 -3.67 3.05
CA HIS A 277 -8.76 -3.06 2.00
C HIS A 277 -9.62 -2.34 0.94
N ALA A 278 -10.75 -2.92 0.55
CA ALA A 278 -11.65 -2.31 -0.43
C ALA A 278 -12.28 -1.02 0.10
N ARG A 279 -12.60 -0.92 1.41
CA ARG A 279 -13.05 0.32 2.05
C ARG A 279 -11.99 1.41 1.98
N VAL A 280 -10.74 1.07 2.30
CA VAL A 280 -9.61 2.03 2.22
C VAL A 280 -9.34 2.43 0.76
N GLY A 281 -9.39 1.49 -0.18
CA GLY A 281 -9.32 1.79 -1.61
C GLY A 281 -10.42 2.75 -2.06
N LEU A 282 -11.65 2.56 -1.57
CA LEU A 282 -12.79 3.42 -1.86
C LEU A 282 -12.63 4.82 -1.25
N LEU A 283 -12.08 4.93 -0.03
CA LEU A 283 -11.74 6.22 0.58
C LEU A 283 -10.74 6.99 -0.29
N ILE A 284 -9.70 6.33 -0.81
CA ILE A 284 -8.73 6.94 -1.73
C ILE A 284 -9.42 7.34 -3.05
N ALA A 285 -10.23 6.44 -3.64
CA ALA A 285 -10.95 6.69 -4.87
C ALA A 285 -11.86 7.93 -4.78
N ARG A 286 -12.37 8.22 -3.59
CA ARG A 286 -13.29 9.32 -3.28
C ARG A 286 -12.63 10.52 -2.64
N ASN A 287 -11.35 10.73 -2.91
CA ASN A 287 -10.61 11.93 -2.48
C ASN A 287 -10.61 12.12 -0.95
N GLY A 288 -10.55 11.02 -0.21
CA GLY A 288 -10.54 11.04 1.25
C GLY A 288 -11.91 11.28 1.89
N ARG A 289 -13.01 11.22 1.12
CA ARG A 289 -14.38 11.37 1.62
C ARG A 289 -15.06 10.04 1.88
N TRP A 290 -15.84 10.00 2.96
CA TRP A 290 -16.73 8.89 3.29
C TRP A 290 -18.12 9.43 3.65
N GLY A 291 -19.07 9.27 2.75
CA GLY A 291 -20.34 9.98 2.84
C GLY A 291 -20.14 11.50 2.86
N CYS A 292 -20.72 12.15 3.84
CA CYS A 292 -20.55 13.60 4.05
C CYS A 292 -19.26 13.98 4.80
N GLN A 293 -18.51 13.01 5.34
CA GLN A 293 -17.32 13.26 6.16
C GLN A 293 -16.06 13.31 5.27
N GLN A 294 -15.23 14.34 5.44
CA GLN A 294 -13.86 14.39 4.92
C GLN A 294 -12.93 13.79 5.97
N ILE A 295 -12.41 12.59 5.73
CA ILE A 295 -11.49 11.88 6.63
C ILE A 295 -10.05 12.33 6.39
N LEU A 296 -9.66 12.47 5.11
CA LEU A 296 -8.38 13.01 4.66
C LEU A 296 -8.64 14.15 3.70
N SER A 297 -7.85 15.21 3.74
CA SER A 297 -7.99 16.30 2.79
C SER A 297 -7.80 15.81 1.35
N GLN A 298 -8.58 16.36 0.41
CA GLN A 298 -8.41 16.07 -1.02
C GLN A 298 -6.99 16.42 -1.48
N GLY A 299 -6.45 17.56 -1.00
CA GLY A 299 -5.09 17.99 -1.33
C GLY A 299 -4.04 16.95 -0.95
N TRP A 300 -4.23 16.23 0.17
CA TRP A 300 -3.34 15.12 0.54
C TRP A 300 -3.47 13.93 -0.40
N ILE A 301 -4.68 13.52 -0.75
CA ILE A 301 -4.90 12.42 -1.72
C ILE A 301 -4.29 12.78 -3.07
N ASP A 302 -4.46 14.00 -3.54
CA ASP A 302 -3.86 14.44 -4.80
C ASP A 302 -2.32 14.44 -4.75
N ALA A 303 -1.72 14.89 -3.64
CA ALA A 303 -0.28 14.80 -3.42
C ALA A 303 0.21 13.34 -3.34
N MET A 304 -0.55 12.46 -2.65
CA MET A 304 -0.24 11.04 -2.55
C MET A 304 -0.17 10.36 -3.92
N LEU A 305 -1.04 10.78 -4.85
CA LEU A 305 -1.16 10.21 -6.19
C LEU A 305 -0.38 10.99 -7.25
N THR A 306 0.49 11.91 -6.84
CA THR A 306 1.36 12.68 -7.75
C THR A 306 2.72 12.00 -7.88
N PRO A 307 3.22 11.77 -9.12
CA PRO A 307 4.54 11.20 -9.36
C PRO A 307 5.67 11.96 -8.66
N SER A 308 6.59 11.23 -8.03
CA SER A 308 7.79 11.83 -7.46
C SER A 308 8.81 12.22 -8.55
N ALA A 309 9.67 13.18 -8.24
CA ALA A 309 10.74 13.60 -9.15
C ALA A 309 11.80 12.49 -9.35
N THR A 310 11.99 11.61 -8.35
CA THR A 310 13.01 10.54 -8.38
C THR A 310 12.48 9.24 -8.96
N ASN A 311 11.14 9.04 -8.99
CA ASN A 311 10.52 7.87 -9.59
C ASN A 311 9.08 8.20 -10.01
N ARG A 312 8.83 8.32 -11.32
CA ARG A 312 7.51 8.65 -11.86
C ARG A 312 6.42 7.60 -11.59
N ASP A 313 6.82 6.37 -11.29
CA ASP A 313 5.91 5.28 -10.95
C ASP A 313 5.60 5.22 -9.45
N TYR A 314 5.99 6.26 -8.65
CA TYR A 314 5.82 6.27 -7.20
C TYR A 314 5.38 7.63 -6.68
N GLY A 315 4.34 7.63 -5.85
CA GLY A 315 3.82 8.78 -5.11
C GLY A 315 4.17 8.68 -3.61
N PHE A 316 3.29 9.15 -2.72
CA PHE A 316 3.49 8.97 -1.29
C PHE A 316 3.16 7.53 -0.90
N LEU A 317 4.19 6.69 -0.81
CA LEU A 317 4.11 5.28 -0.44
C LEU A 317 3.04 4.48 -1.20
N CYS A 318 2.80 4.86 -2.43
CA CYS A 318 1.92 4.14 -3.37
C CYS A 318 2.54 4.10 -4.77
N TRP A 319 2.20 3.07 -5.52
CA TRP A 319 2.64 2.88 -6.89
C TRP A 319 1.67 3.56 -7.85
N LEU A 320 2.20 4.17 -8.88
CA LEU A 320 1.44 4.87 -9.91
C LEU A 320 1.62 4.18 -11.27
N ASN A 321 0.68 4.40 -12.16
CA ASN A 321 0.71 3.87 -13.53
C ASN A 321 0.87 4.97 -14.59
N ALA A 322 1.43 6.12 -14.22
CA ALA A 322 1.46 7.32 -15.06
C ALA A 322 1.97 7.06 -16.49
N ASP A 323 3.01 6.25 -16.62
CA ASP A 323 3.59 5.86 -17.91
C ASP A 323 3.10 4.49 -18.42
N ARG A 324 2.13 3.86 -17.74
CA ARG A 324 1.56 2.53 -18.04
C ARG A 324 2.60 1.41 -18.17
N LYS A 325 3.77 1.56 -17.54
CA LYS A 325 4.85 0.57 -17.58
C LYS A 325 4.60 -0.61 -16.64
N ARG A 326 4.06 -0.31 -15.46
CA ARG A 326 3.83 -1.33 -14.43
C ARG A 326 2.70 -2.28 -14.80
N THR A 327 1.56 -1.73 -15.20
CA THR A 327 0.37 -2.47 -15.59
C THR A 327 -0.19 -1.86 -16.88
N PRO A 328 0.35 -2.26 -18.05
CA PRO A 328 -0.03 -1.68 -19.34
C PRO A 328 -1.53 -1.74 -19.63
N ALA A 329 -2.22 -2.75 -19.11
CA ALA A 329 -3.67 -2.92 -19.26
C ALA A 329 -4.48 -1.91 -18.48
N ALA A 330 -4.01 -1.46 -17.30
CA ALA A 330 -4.71 -0.47 -16.47
C ALA A 330 -4.55 0.95 -17.05
N SER A 331 -5.42 1.87 -16.63
CA SER A 331 -5.34 3.28 -17.04
C SER A 331 -4.11 3.97 -16.46
N ALA A 332 -3.70 5.08 -17.07
CA ALA A 332 -2.63 5.93 -16.55
C ALA A 332 -2.99 6.62 -15.21
N SER A 333 -4.30 6.79 -14.94
CA SER A 333 -4.81 7.31 -13.67
C SER A 333 -4.86 6.27 -12.55
N SER A 334 -4.54 5.00 -12.84
CA SER A 334 -4.52 3.94 -11.84
C SER A 334 -3.39 4.11 -10.82
N ALA A 335 -3.72 3.87 -9.55
CA ALA A 335 -2.78 3.79 -8.46
C ALA A 335 -2.91 2.45 -7.73
N PHE A 336 -1.82 2.00 -7.12
CA PHE A 336 -1.77 0.70 -6.48
C PHE A 336 -1.06 0.78 -5.12
N ALA A 337 -1.68 0.17 -4.11
CA ALA A 337 -0.95 -0.29 -2.94
C ALA A 337 -0.54 -1.75 -3.20
N LEU A 338 0.76 -2.05 -3.16
CA LEU A 338 1.30 -3.36 -3.49
C LEU A 338 1.97 -4.01 -2.29
N GLY A 339 1.68 -5.27 -2.07
CA GLY A 339 2.32 -6.10 -1.07
C GLY A 339 2.92 -7.37 -1.68
N ALA A 340 4.04 -7.81 -1.14
CA ALA A 340 4.66 -9.06 -1.53
C ALA A 340 3.68 -10.25 -1.38
N GLY A 341 3.93 -11.35 -2.07
CA GLY A 341 2.93 -12.40 -2.28
C GLY A 341 1.82 -11.98 -3.25
N ASN A 342 1.99 -10.79 -3.85
CA ASN A 342 1.12 -10.17 -4.85
C ASN A 342 -0.29 -9.90 -4.34
N ASN A 343 -0.29 -9.07 -3.32
CA ASN A 343 -1.46 -8.45 -2.76
C ASN A 343 -1.60 -7.03 -3.33
N TYR A 344 -2.80 -6.67 -3.78
CA TYR A 344 -3.06 -5.39 -4.45
C TYR A 344 -4.29 -4.72 -3.89
N ILE A 345 -4.22 -3.39 -3.72
CA ILE A 345 -5.37 -2.49 -3.80
C ILE A 345 -5.13 -1.66 -5.05
N TRP A 346 -5.93 -1.86 -6.08
CA TRP A 346 -5.92 -1.08 -7.31
C TRP A 346 -7.08 -0.08 -7.27
N VAL A 347 -6.78 1.20 -7.44
CA VAL A 347 -7.73 2.30 -7.46
C VAL A 347 -7.66 3.00 -8.80
N ASP A 348 -8.80 3.15 -9.47
CA ASP A 348 -8.97 3.99 -10.66
C ASP A 348 -10.06 5.03 -10.37
N ARG A 349 -9.65 6.25 -10.02
CA ARG A 349 -10.56 7.34 -9.63
C ARG A 349 -11.49 7.77 -10.75
N GLU A 350 -11.00 7.78 -11.99
CA GLU A 350 -11.79 8.21 -13.15
C GLU A 350 -12.95 7.25 -13.45
N ARG A 351 -12.81 6.00 -13.02
CA ARG A 351 -13.80 4.94 -13.26
C ARG A 351 -14.61 4.59 -12.04
N ASP A 352 -14.35 5.22 -10.89
CA ASP A 352 -14.89 4.80 -9.58
C ASP A 352 -14.77 3.27 -9.42
N LEU A 353 -13.55 2.77 -9.70
CA LEU A 353 -13.19 1.35 -9.66
C LEU A 353 -12.20 1.12 -8.54
N VAL A 354 -12.48 0.13 -7.70
CA VAL A 354 -11.54 -0.40 -6.72
C VAL A 354 -11.46 -1.91 -6.87
N VAL A 355 -10.26 -2.43 -6.94
CA VAL A 355 -10.02 -3.88 -7.05
C VAL A 355 -9.04 -4.29 -5.97
N VAL A 356 -9.42 -5.28 -5.18
CA VAL A 356 -8.53 -5.92 -4.22
C VAL A 356 -8.24 -7.33 -4.67
N VAL A 357 -6.96 -7.67 -4.73
CA VAL A 357 -6.49 -9.03 -5.08
C VAL A 357 -5.56 -9.51 -3.98
N ARG A 358 -5.76 -10.73 -3.55
CA ARG A 358 -4.91 -11.39 -2.56
C ARG A 358 -4.29 -12.65 -3.15
N TRP A 359 -2.97 -12.81 -2.94
CA TRP A 359 -2.22 -14.02 -3.21
C TRP A 359 -2.27 -14.48 -4.68
N MET A 360 -2.10 -13.55 -5.60
CA MET A 360 -1.97 -13.85 -7.04
C MET A 360 -0.49 -14.03 -7.43
N ASP A 361 -0.20 -14.82 -8.45
CA ASP A 361 1.11 -14.84 -9.09
C ASP A 361 1.43 -13.47 -9.73
N GLN A 362 2.60 -12.93 -9.42
CA GLN A 362 3.04 -11.60 -9.89
C GLN A 362 3.00 -11.46 -11.40
N THR A 363 3.36 -12.51 -12.12
CA THR A 363 3.43 -12.51 -13.59
C THR A 363 2.05 -12.48 -14.24
N LYS A 364 0.98 -12.77 -13.49
CA LYS A 364 -0.39 -12.91 -13.98
C LYS A 364 -1.25 -11.66 -13.79
N PHE A 365 -0.80 -10.69 -12.98
CA PHE A 365 -1.62 -9.53 -12.63
C PHE A 365 -1.98 -8.66 -13.85
N ASN A 366 -1.08 -8.46 -14.81
CA ASN A 366 -1.44 -7.68 -16.01
C ASN A 366 -2.53 -8.35 -16.84
N GLY A 367 -2.49 -9.68 -17.00
CA GLY A 367 -3.56 -10.44 -17.67
C GLY A 367 -4.90 -10.34 -16.93
N PHE A 368 -4.87 -10.38 -15.59
CA PHE A 368 -6.07 -10.12 -14.78
C PHE A 368 -6.62 -8.70 -15.06
N ALA A 369 -5.76 -7.69 -15.06
CA ALA A 369 -6.15 -6.31 -15.36
C ALA A 369 -6.71 -6.16 -16.78
N GLU A 370 -6.18 -6.90 -17.77
CA GLU A 370 -6.72 -6.95 -19.13
C GLU A 370 -8.18 -7.43 -19.14
N HIS A 371 -8.49 -8.50 -18.42
CA HIS A 371 -9.88 -9.01 -18.31
C HIS A 371 -10.80 -7.98 -17.63
N VAL A 372 -10.39 -7.37 -16.52
CA VAL A 372 -11.18 -6.35 -15.81
C VAL A 372 -11.45 -5.16 -16.73
N MET A 373 -10.43 -4.65 -17.40
CA MET A 373 -10.56 -3.49 -18.28
C MET A 373 -11.34 -3.79 -19.54
N ALA A 374 -11.18 -4.99 -20.12
CA ALA A 374 -11.98 -5.45 -21.25
C ALA A 374 -13.47 -5.61 -20.88
N ALA A 375 -13.78 -6.01 -19.65
CA ALA A 375 -15.13 -6.06 -19.14
C ALA A 375 -15.79 -4.67 -19.06
N LEU A 376 -15.01 -3.61 -18.83
CA LEU A 376 -15.45 -2.21 -18.88
C LEU A 376 -15.47 -1.60 -20.30
N GLY A 377 -15.24 -2.41 -21.35
CA GLY A 377 -15.16 -1.94 -22.73
C GLY A 377 -13.86 -1.18 -23.05
N TRP A 378 -12.86 -1.25 -22.17
CA TRP A 378 -11.54 -0.67 -22.37
C TRP A 378 -10.64 -1.70 -23.09
N GLY A 379 -10.06 -1.34 -24.21
CA GLY A 379 -9.13 -2.24 -24.91
C GLY A 379 -9.31 -2.34 -26.42
N SER A 380 -10.48 -1.97 -26.95
CA SER A 380 -10.71 -1.98 -28.40
C SER A 380 -10.42 -0.64 -29.10
N ARG A 381 -10.01 0.42 -28.38
CA ARG A 381 -9.74 1.76 -28.96
C ARG A 381 -8.37 2.37 -28.61
N GLY A 382 -7.45 1.59 -28.04
CA GLY A 382 -6.18 2.13 -27.53
C GLY A 382 -4.98 2.10 -28.48
N ALA A 383 -5.13 1.67 -29.73
CA ALA A 383 -4.03 1.59 -30.70
C ALA A 383 -4.06 2.62 -31.85
N THR A 384 -5.10 3.46 -31.90
CA THR A 384 -5.15 4.54 -32.92
C THR A 384 -5.49 5.87 -32.24
N GLY A 385 -4.47 6.50 -31.68
CA GLY A 385 -4.54 7.90 -31.24
C GLY A 385 -4.46 8.83 -32.42
N ASN A 386 -5.59 9.17 -33.06
CA ASN A 386 -5.69 10.41 -33.84
C ASN A 386 -6.21 11.48 -32.91
N ALA A 387 -5.35 12.45 -32.61
CA ALA A 387 -5.76 13.72 -32.04
C ALA A 387 -6.81 14.36 -32.96
N PRO A 388 -7.90 14.98 -32.45
CA PRO A 388 -8.79 15.77 -33.26
C PRO A 388 -8.02 17.04 -33.69
N SER A 389 -7.90 17.23 -34.99
CA SER A 389 -7.53 18.54 -35.59
C SER A 389 -8.55 19.58 -35.16
N ALA A 390 -8.08 20.60 -34.47
CA ALA A 390 -8.88 21.80 -34.20
C ALA A 390 -9.17 22.57 -35.49
N PRO A 391 -10.35 23.24 -35.59
CA PRO A 391 -10.70 24.11 -36.70
C PRO A 391 -9.92 25.43 -36.71
#